data_99d9dfea4a828baee6a5cf7e7fc3e6fa
#
_entry.id   99d9dfea4a828baee6a5cf7e7fc3e6fa
#
_cell.length_a   1.000
_cell.length_b   1.000
_cell.length_c   1.000
_cell.angle_alpha   90.00
_cell.angle_beta   90.00
_cell.angle_gamma   90.00
#
_symmetry.space_group_name_H-M   'P 1'
#
loop_
_entity.id
_entity.type
_entity.pdbx_description
1 polymer ?
#
loop_
_entity_poly.entity_id
_entity_poly.type
_entity_poly.pdbx_seq_one_letter_code
_entity_poly.pdbx_strand_id
1 'polypeptide(L)'
;MGKISVVGIGPGSLDDMTYRARRTIEEATTVVGYKRYVDLIAKLVEGKKVLDTGMTQEIDRCRAALKEASAGETVVVISSGDAGIYGMAGLVLELLVKMDEAERPEFGGVIPGVSAMSAAAGSAGAGKC
;
A
#
# COMPACT_ATOMS: atom_id res chain seq x y z
N MET A 1 -6.60 -18.75 -1.01
CA MET A 1 -6.80 -17.56 -0.19
C MET A 1 -6.00 -16.40 -0.78
N GLY A 2 -6.41 -15.17 -0.50
CA GLY A 2 -5.80 -14.00 -1.11
C GLY A 2 -4.51 -13.54 -0.46
N LYS A 3 -4.06 -12.37 -0.86
CA LYS A 3 -2.78 -11.80 -0.46
C LYS A 3 -2.97 -10.32 -0.15
N ILE A 4 -2.27 -9.85 0.86
CA ILE A 4 -2.27 -8.42 1.23
C ILE A 4 -0.84 -7.90 1.28
N SER A 5 -0.60 -6.76 0.65
CA SER A 5 0.69 -6.08 0.66
C SER A 5 0.49 -4.62 1.03
N VAL A 6 1.51 -4.02 1.62
CA VAL A 6 1.50 -2.59 1.95
C VAL A 6 2.48 -1.89 1.01
N VAL A 7 2.01 -0.89 0.27
CA VAL A 7 2.78 -0.24 -0.77
C VAL A 7 2.88 1.26 -0.51
N GLY A 8 4.10 1.76 -0.49
CA GLY A 8 4.37 3.19 -0.41
C GLY A 8 4.40 3.80 -1.81
N ILE A 9 3.68 4.90 -2.01
CA ILE A 9 3.62 5.56 -3.31
C ILE A 9 4.63 6.72 -3.45
N GLY A 10 5.46 6.92 -2.43
CA GLY A 10 6.48 7.96 -2.45
C GLY A 10 5.89 9.37 -2.44
N PRO A 11 6.50 10.32 -3.14
CA PRO A 11 6.01 11.70 -3.17
C PRO A 11 4.68 11.92 -3.89
N GLY A 12 4.05 10.87 -4.42
CA GLY A 12 2.72 10.97 -5.00
C GLY A 12 2.66 11.18 -6.50
N SER A 13 3.80 11.14 -7.18
CA SER A 13 3.85 11.18 -8.63
C SER A 13 4.08 9.78 -9.18
N LEU A 14 3.42 9.44 -10.28
CA LEU A 14 3.64 8.15 -10.94
C LEU A 14 5.08 8.01 -11.41
N ASP A 15 5.72 9.12 -11.78
CA ASP A 15 7.11 9.11 -12.24
C ASP A 15 8.09 8.86 -11.11
N ASP A 16 7.71 9.19 -9.88
CA ASP A 16 8.54 9.00 -8.70
C ASP A 16 8.29 7.69 -7.98
N MET A 17 7.35 6.90 -8.48
CA MET A 17 7.02 5.61 -7.89
C MET A 17 8.05 4.57 -8.30
N THR A 18 8.44 3.70 -7.35
CA THR A 18 9.34 2.60 -7.69
C THR A 18 8.65 1.64 -8.64
N TYR A 19 9.44 0.99 -9.49
CA TYR A 19 8.91 -0.02 -10.42
C TYR A 19 8.17 -1.13 -9.67
N ARG A 20 8.74 -1.58 -8.57
CA ARG A 20 8.15 -2.64 -7.76
C ARG A 20 6.80 -2.22 -7.16
N ALA A 21 6.70 -1.00 -6.66
CA ALA A 21 5.46 -0.47 -6.13
C ALA A 21 4.39 -0.41 -7.21
N ARG A 22 4.75 0.12 -8.37
CA ARG A 22 3.85 0.22 -9.52
C ARG A 22 3.34 -1.14 -9.95
N ARG A 23 4.25 -2.10 -10.10
CA ARG A 23 3.90 -3.45 -10.51
C ARG A 23 2.98 -4.14 -9.51
N THR A 24 3.26 -3.97 -8.21
CA THR A 24 2.43 -4.55 -7.17
C THR A 24 1.00 -4.03 -7.24
N ILE A 25 0.85 -2.72 -7.47
CA ILE A 25 -0.48 -2.12 -7.65
C ILE A 25 -1.15 -2.64 -8.92
N GLU A 26 -0.42 -2.74 -10.01
CA GLU A 26 -0.96 -3.22 -11.28
C GLU A 26 -1.48 -4.66 -11.17
N GLU A 27 -0.81 -5.50 -10.39
CA GLU A 27 -1.21 -6.89 -10.19
C GLU A 27 -2.35 -7.07 -9.19
N ALA A 28 -2.66 -6.05 -8.42
CA ALA A 28 -3.71 -6.13 -7.41
C ALA A 28 -5.11 -6.10 -8.03
N THR A 29 -6.05 -6.76 -7.38
CA THR A 29 -7.46 -6.71 -7.77
C THR A 29 -8.21 -5.66 -6.95
N THR A 30 -7.71 -5.37 -5.75
CA THR A 30 -8.35 -4.43 -4.81
C THR A 30 -7.30 -3.48 -4.25
N VAL A 31 -7.62 -2.21 -4.23
CA VAL A 31 -6.75 -1.15 -3.70
C VAL A 31 -7.48 -0.48 -2.53
N VAL A 32 -6.81 -0.42 -1.39
CA VAL A 32 -7.35 0.19 -0.18
C VAL A 32 -6.43 1.32 0.25
N GLY A 33 -6.97 2.48 0.55
CA GLY A 33 -6.14 3.58 0.97
C GLY A 33 -6.91 4.83 1.35
N TYR A 34 -6.17 5.82 1.83
CA TYR A 34 -6.71 7.14 2.04
C TYR A 34 -7.05 7.72 0.66
N LYS A 35 -8.25 8.27 0.54
CA LYS A 35 -8.77 8.77 -0.74
C LYS A 35 -7.77 9.66 -1.49
N ARG A 36 -7.11 10.54 -0.77
CA ARG A 36 -6.15 11.48 -1.35
C ARG A 36 -5.00 10.78 -2.06
N TYR A 37 -4.50 9.70 -1.48
CA TYR A 37 -3.41 8.93 -2.08
C TYR A 37 -3.89 8.07 -3.24
N VAL A 38 -5.07 7.52 -3.12
CA VAL A 38 -5.68 6.75 -4.20
C VAL A 38 -5.90 7.63 -5.43
N ASP A 39 -6.34 8.86 -5.23
CA ASP A 39 -6.55 9.81 -6.33
C ASP A 39 -5.25 10.13 -7.06
N LEU A 40 -4.11 10.16 -6.35
CA LEU A 40 -2.81 10.41 -6.97
C LEU A 40 -2.37 9.32 -7.94
N ILE A 41 -2.89 8.11 -7.76
CA ILE A 41 -2.56 6.97 -8.62
C ILE A 41 -3.79 6.48 -9.41
N ALA A 42 -4.71 7.39 -9.69
CA ALA A 42 -5.98 7.04 -10.31
C ALA A 42 -5.83 6.20 -11.59
N LYS A 43 -4.81 6.47 -12.39
CA LYS A 43 -4.57 5.72 -13.64
C LYS A 43 -4.20 4.26 -13.40
N LEU A 44 -3.53 3.97 -12.29
CA LEU A 44 -3.12 2.62 -11.98
C LEU A 44 -4.26 1.77 -11.40
N VAL A 45 -5.27 2.42 -10.86
CA VAL A 45 -6.38 1.71 -10.20
C VAL A 45 -7.63 1.61 -11.06
N GLU A 46 -7.59 2.08 -12.28
CA GLU A 46 -8.72 1.95 -13.21
C GLU A 46 -9.11 0.48 -13.40
N GLY A 47 -10.39 0.21 -13.28
CA GLY A 47 -10.91 -1.15 -13.44
C GLY A 47 -10.75 -2.03 -12.21
N LYS A 48 -10.16 -1.53 -11.14
CA LYS A 48 -9.98 -2.27 -9.90
C LYS A 48 -11.03 -1.88 -8.87
N LYS A 49 -11.24 -2.76 -7.90
CA LYS A 49 -12.06 -2.41 -6.76
C LYS A 49 -11.25 -1.47 -5.87
N VAL A 50 -11.82 -0.32 -5.55
CA VAL A 50 -11.16 0.69 -4.73
C VAL A 50 -11.99 0.94 -3.48
N LEU A 51 -11.32 0.81 -2.32
CA LEU A 51 -11.91 1.12 -1.02
C LEU A 51 -11.16 2.31 -0.46
N ASP A 52 -11.68 3.50 -0.65
CA ASP A 52 -11.05 4.70 -0.13
C ASP A 52 -11.72 5.13 1.17
N THR A 53 -10.94 5.70 2.08
CA THR A 53 -11.40 6.10 3.39
C THR A 53 -10.89 7.48 3.75
N GLY A 54 -11.49 8.08 4.79
CA GLY A 54 -11.03 9.34 5.33
C GLY A 54 -9.73 9.19 6.14
N MET A 55 -9.18 10.33 6.54
CA MET A 55 -7.85 10.42 7.10
C MET A 55 -7.63 9.63 8.41
N THR A 56 -8.62 9.55 9.27
CA THR A 56 -8.44 8.99 10.61
C THR A 56 -8.92 7.54 10.76
N GLN A 57 -9.10 6.83 9.66
CA GLN A 57 -9.70 5.49 9.67
C GLN A 57 -8.71 4.39 9.34
N GLU A 58 -7.51 4.45 9.92
CA GLU A 58 -6.44 3.51 9.61
C GLU A 58 -6.77 2.07 9.99
N ILE A 59 -7.35 1.87 11.17
CA ILE A 59 -7.74 0.53 11.62
C ILE A 59 -8.84 -0.04 10.73
N ASP A 60 -9.85 0.76 10.43
CA ASP A 60 -10.96 0.34 9.56
C ASP A 60 -10.46 0.02 8.15
N ARG A 61 -9.49 0.79 7.68
CA ARG A 61 -8.84 0.58 6.39
C ARG A 61 -8.14 -0.77 6.33
N CYS A 62 -7.36 -1.08 7.37
CA CYS A 62 -6.68 -2.36 7.46
C CYS A 62 -7.65 -3.53 7.57
N ARG A 63 -8.71 -3.38 8.34
CA ARG A 63 -9.74 -4.42 8.48
C ARG A 63 -10.46 -4.67 7.17
N ALA A 64 -10.80 -3.62 6.43
CA ALA A 64 -11.43 -3.76 5.13
C ALA A 64 -10.52 -4.49 4.15
N ALA A 65 -9.22 -4.14 4.16
CA ALA A 65 -8.24 -4.79 3.31
C ALA A 65 -8.10 -6.26 3.64
N LEU A 66 -8.04 -6.61 4.91
CA LEU A 66 -7.94 -8.00 5.36
C LEU A 66 -9.17 -8.81 5.00
N LYS A 67 -10.34 -8.21 5.11
CA LYS A 67 -11.59 -8.86 4.73
C LYS A 67 -11.60 -9.22 3.24
N GLU A 68 -11.17 -8.30 2.40
CA GLU A 68 -11.09 -8.56 0.96
C GLU A 68 -10.05 -9.64 0.64
N ALA A 69 -8.90 -9.59 1.30
CA ALA A 69 -7.86 -10.60 1.09
C ALA A 69 -8.30 -11.98 1.57
N SER A 70 -9.04 -12.05 2.66
CA SER A 70 -9.60 -13.32 3.14
C SER A 70 -10.62 -13.90 2.18
N ALA A 71 -11.27 -13.05 1.40
CA ALA A 71 -12.21 -13.48 0.37
C ALA A 71 -11.53 -13.97 -0.90
N GLY A 72 -10.21 -13.94 -0.97
CA GLY A 72 -9.45 -14.43 -2.12
C GLY A 72 -8.86 -13.35 -3.01
N GLU A 73 -9.06 -12.07 -2.67
CA GLU A 73 -8.57 -10.96 -3.48
C GLU A 73 -7.08 -10.69 -3.25
N THR A 74 -6.43 -10.15 -4.26
CA THR A 74 -5.07 -9.64 -4.15
C THR A 74 -5.16 -8.16 -3.80
N VAL A 75 -4.82 -7.83 -2.57
CA VAL A 75 -5.07 -6.50 -2.01
C VAL A 75 -3.77 -5.74 -1.77
N VAL A 76 -3.77 -4.45 -2.14
CA VAL A 76 -2.71 -3.54 -1.74
C VAL A 76 -3.28 -2.44 -0.86
N VAL A 77 -2.56 -2.14 0.20
CA VAL A 77 -2.87 -1.00 1.08
C VAL A 77 -1.88 0.09 0.75
N ILE A 78 -2.38 1.24 0.33
CA ILE A 78 -1.56 2.36 -0.12
C ILE A 78 -1.17 3.23 1.07
N SER A 79 0.10 3.60 1.12
CA SER A 79 0.63 4.51 2.12
C SER A 79 1.48 5.59 1.44
N SER A 80 1.65 6.73 2.10
CA SER A 80 2.27 7.90 1.49
C SER A 80 3.80 7.84 1.41
N GLY A 81 4.46 7.36 2.44
CA GLY A 81 5.91 7.41 2.49
C GLY A 81 6.50 6.50 3.55
N ASP A 82 7.79 6.63 3.78
CA ASP A 82 8.54 5.70 4.61
C ASP A 82 7.98 5.50 6.02
N ALA A 83 7.78 6.58 6.75
CA ALA A 83 7.28 6.48 8.12
C ALA A 83 5.87 5.93 8.17
N GLY A 84 5.01 6.39 7.26
CA GLY A 84 3.63 5.94 7.17
C GLY A 84 3.51 4.48 6.77
N ILE A 85 4.38 4.01 5.88
CA ILE A 85 4.30 2.64 5.37
C ILE A 85 4.61 1.62 6.47
N TYR A 86 5.61 1.89 7.31
CA TYR A 86 5.95 0.96 8.39
C TYR A 86 4.90 0.94 9.49
N GLY A 87 4.28 2.08 9.78
CA GLY A 87 3.15 2.13 10.70
C GLY A 87 1.97 1.32 10.19
N MET A 88 1.64 1.46 8.92
CA MET A 88 0.55 0.72 8.29
C MET A 88 0.85 -0.78 8.24
N ALA A 89 2.09 -1.15 7.89
CA ALA A 89 2.50 -2.55 7.85
C ALA A 89 2.42 -3.19 9.24
N GLY A 90 2.85 -2.48 10.26
CA GLY A 90 2.74 -2.97 11.64
C GLY A 90 1.30 -3.22 12.05
N LEU A 91 0.40 -2.34 11.67
CA LEU A 91 -1.02 -2.48 11.98
C LEU A 91 -1.63 -3.68 11.25
N VAL A 92 -1.30 -3.86 9.98
CA VAL A 92 -1.76 -5.01 9.20
C VAL A 92 -1.27 -6.31 9.82
N LEU A 93 0.01 -6.38 10.19
CA LEU A 93 0.58 -7.58 10.80
C LEU A 93 -0.06 -7.88 12.16
N GLU A 94 -0.30 -6.86 12.95
CA GLU A 94 -0.97 -7.02 14.25
C GLU A 94 -2.36 -7.62 14.09
N LEU A 95 -3.11 -7.14 13.12
CA LEU A 95 -4.45 -7.65 12.86
C LEU A 95 -4.41 -9.06 12.25
N LEU A 96 -3.41 -9.34 11.42
CA LEU A 96 -3.23 -10.67 10.83
C LEU A 96 -3.04 -11.75 11.89
N VAL A 97 -2.19 -11.50 12.89
CA VAL A 97 -1.92 -12.51 13.91
C VAL A 97 -3.14 -12.79 14.79
N LYS A 98 -4.12 -11.89 14.81
CA LYS A 98 -5.36 -12.08 15.54
C LYS A 98 -6.41 -12.85 14.76
N MET A 99 -6.18 -13.09 13.48
CA MET A 99 -7.10 -13.84 12.64
C MET A 99 -6.88 -15.34 12.80
N ASP A 100 -7.95 -16.12 12.59
CA ASP A 100 -7.84 -17.57 12.54
C ASP A 100 -6.95 -17.97 11.37
N GLU A 101 -6.09 -18.93 11.59
CA GLU A 101 -5.12 -19.39 10.60
C GLU A 101 -5.79 -19.78 9.27
N ALA A 102 -6.97 -20.38 9.34
CA ALA A 102 -7.72 -20.81 8.15
C ALA A 102 -8.22 -19.64 7.30
N GLU A 103 -8.40 -18.47 7.91
CA GLU A 103 -8.91 -17.27 7.23
C GLU A 103 -7.82 -16.26 6.93
N ARG A 104 -6.62 -16.49 7.42
CA ARG A 104 -5.51 -15.55 7.31
C ARG A 104 -4.96 -15.52 5.89
N PRO A 105 -5.02 -14.37 5.21
CA PRO A 105 -4.41 -14.26 3.88
C PRO A 105 -2.89 -14.24 3.95
N GLU A 106 -2.24 -14.46 2.81
CA GLU A 106 -0.80 -14.33 2.71
C GLU A 106 -0.39 -12.88 2.86
N PHE A 107 0.67 -12.61 3.62
CA PHE A 107 1.25 -11.28 3.68
C PHE A 107 2.32 -11.16 2.60
N GLY A 108 2.06 -10.29 1.63
CA GLY A 108 2.95 -10.12 0.47
C GLY A 108 4.15 -9.22 0.73
N GLY A 109 4.20 -8.59 1.89
CA GLY A 109 5.33 -7.77 2.28
C GLY A 109 5.06 -6.27 2.23
N VAL A 110 6.10 -5.52 2.51
CA VAL A 110 6.12 -4.07 2.47
C VAL A 110 6.95 -3.63 1.28
N ILE A 111 6.36 -2.87 0.39
CA ILE A 111 7.07 -2.34 -0.77
C ILE A 111 7.22 -0.83 -0.57
N PRO A 112 8.37 -0.36 -0.10
CA PRO A 112 8.56 1.06 0.14
C PRO A 112 8.60 1.86 -1.16
N GLY A 113 8.10 3.09 -1.09
CA GLY A 113 8.25 4.03 -2.18
C GLY A 113 9.53 4.84 -2.01
N VAL A 114 9.78 5.70 -2.98
CA VAL A 114 10.87 6.68 -2.87
C VAL A 114 10.39 7.78 -1.92
N SER A 115 11.12 8.02 -0.83
CA SER A 115 10.77 9.10 0.09
C SER A 115 11.07 10.46 -0.54
N ALA A 116 10.41 11.49 -0.06
CA ALA A 116 10.68 12.86 -0.52
C ALA A 116 12.14 13.25 -0.31
N MET A 117 12.74 12.83 0.79
CA MET A 117 14.14 13.10 1.08
C MET A 117 15.06 12.36 0.10
N SER A 118 14.80 11.07 -0.17
CA SER A 118 15.59 10.29 -1.12
C SER A 118 15.47 10.85 -2.54
N ALA A 119 14.28 11.26 -2.95
CA ALA A 119 14.06 11.86 -4.27
C ALA A 119 14.83 13.17 -4.39
N ALA A 120 14.80 14.02 -3.38
CA ALA A 120 15.53 15.29 -3.36
C ALA A 120 17.06 15.04 -3.40
N ALA A 121 17.55 14.10 -2.61
CA ALA A 121 18.96 13.74 -2.57
C ALA A 121 19.42 13.20 -3.93
N GLY A 122 18.62 12.36 -4.55
CA GLY A 122 18.90 11.83 -5.88
C GLY A 122 18.99 12.93 -6.94
N SER A 123 18.05 13.87 -6.93
CA SER A 123 18.03 15.00 -7.83
C SER A 123 19.26 15.91 -7.66
N ALA A 124 19.73 16.05 -6.43
CA ALA A 124 20.92 16.84 -6.13
C ALA A 124 22.22 16.07 -6.34
N GLY A 125 22.16 14.77 -6.64
CA GLY A 125 23.32 13.92 -6.79
C GLY A 125 23.91 13.41 -5.48
N ALA A 126 23.31 13.73 -4.35
CA ALA A 126 23.82 13.34 -3.04
C ALA A 126 23.63 11.86 -2.71
N GLY A 127 22.68 11.22 -3.35
CA GLY A 127 22.38 9.82 -3.13
C GLY A 127 23.31 8.82 -3.78
N LYS A 128 24.42 9.28 -4.33
CA LYS A 128 25.36 8.42 -5.04
C LYS A 128 26.43 7.81 -4.14
N CYS A 129 26.43 8.09 -2.92
CA CYS A 129 27.44 7.57 -1.99
C CYS A 129 27.30 6.09 -1.77
#